data_e8b54d1fe39ed5e0205222a2c815cd3f
#
_entry.id   e8b54d1fe39ed5e0205222a2c815cd3f
#
_cell.length_a   1.000
_cell.length_b   1.000
_cell.length_c   1.000
_cell.angle_alpha   90.00
_cell.angle_beta   90.00
_cell.angle_gamma   90.00
#
_symmetry.space_group_name_H-M   'P 1'
#
loop_
_entity.id
_entity.type
_entity.pdbx_description
1 polymer ?
#
loop_
_entity_poly.entity_id
_entity_poly.type
_entity_poly.pdbx_seq_one_letter_code
_entity_poly.pdbx_strand_id
1 'polypeptide(L)'
;MNNCIFCNMEEDLIVHEYNHFYVIRDAFPVTPLHSLIITKRHIVSYFQCSQEEHDEIPIVLDTLKTEFTILDETITGFNIGMNIGKDAGQTIFHCHIHIIPRRQGDTPNPKGGVRGVIPLKQKY
;
A
#
# COMPACT_ATOMS: atom_id res chain seq x y z
N MET A 1 -0.62 26.34 2.83
CA MET A 1 0.04 25.14 3.41
C MET A 1 -1.00 24.08 3.62
N ASN A 2 -0.73 22.87 3.16
CA ASN A 2 -1.70 21.81 3.38
C ASN A 2 -1.37 21.05 4.68
N ASN A 3 -2.39 20.41 5.25
CA ASN A 3 -2.26 19.62 6.47
C ASN A 3 -2.13 18.12 6.18
N CYS A 4 -1.81 17.77 4.94
CA CYS A 4 -1.68 16.37 4.53
C CYS A 4 -0.47 15.73 5.22
N ILE A 5 -0.72 14.65 5.94
CA ILE A 5 0.36 13.96 6.65
C ILE A 5 1.36 13.34 5.69
N PHE A 6 0.96 12.98 4.47
CA PHE A 6 1.87 12.41 3.48
C PHE A 6 2.69 13.47 2.75
N CYS A 7 2.21 14.72 2.68
CA CYS A 7 3.01 15.84 2.18
C CYS A 7 4.06 16.29 3.20
N ASN A 8 3.84 16.02 4.47
CA ASN A 8 4.64 16.53 5.59
C ASN A 8 5.30 15.40 6.40
N MET A 9 5.60 14.29 5.77
CA MET A 9 6.25 13.15 6.44
C MET A 9 7.66 13.49 6.91
N GLU A 10 8.03 12.95 8.07
CA GLU A 10 9.40 13.00 8.55
C GLU A 10 10.25 12.02 7.74
N GLU A 11 11.47 12.46 7.40
CA GLU A 11 12.37 11.68 6.56
C GLU A 11 12.70 10.30 7.13
N ASP A 12 12.78 10.18 8.46
CA ASP A 12 13.14 8.92 9.10
C ASP A 12 12.05 7.83 8.95
N LEU A 13 10.83 8.20 8.56
CA LEU A 13 9.79 7.24 8.25
C LEU A 13 9.94 6.62 6.86
N ILE A 14 10.68 7.27 5.97
CA ILE A 14 10.82 6.83 4.58
C ILE A 14 11.83 5.71 4.52
N VAL A 15 11.37 4.49 4.15
CA VAL A 15 12.26 3.34 4.02
C VAL A 15 12.86 3.22 2.62
N HIS A 16 12.17 3.73 1.60
CA HIS A 16 12.67 3.78 0.22
C HIS A 16 12.16 5.04 -0.46
N GLU A 17 12.97 5.56 -1.37
CA GLU A 17 12.59 6.65 -2.23
C GLU A 17 12.82 6.26 -3.69
N TYR A 18 11.81 6.53 -4.53
CA TYR A 18 11.86 6.33 -5.99
C TYR A 18 11.71 7.69 -6.67
N ASN A 19 11.69 7.73 -7.98
CA ASN A 19 11.53 9.00 -8.69
C ASN A 19 10.22 9.70 -8.34
N HIS A 20 9.13 8.94 -8.22
CA HIS A 20 7.80 9.49 -8.05
C HIS A 20 7.09 9.02 -6.78
N PHE A 21 7.73 8.17 -5.99
CA PHE A 21 7.09 7.57 -4.82
C PHE A 21 8.04 7.50 -3.64
N TYR A 22 7.47 7.58 -2.44
CA TYR A 22 8.09 7.16 -1.20
C TYR A 22 7.46 5.87 -0.73
N VAL A 23 8.20 5.07 0.02
CA VAL A 23 7.67 3.89 0.70
C VAL A 23 7.87 4.07 2.20
N ILE A 24 6.81 3.86 2.96
CA ILE A 24 6.86 3.83 4.43
C ILE A 24 6.20 2.54 4.92
N ARG A 25 6.49 2.15 6.17
CA ARG A 25 5.69 1.12 6.84
C ARG A 25 4.41 1.76 7.34
N ASP A 26 3.29 1.05 7.24
CA ASP A 26 2.03 1.54 7.79
C ASP A 26 2.14 1.65 9.31
N ALA A 27 1.66 2.75 9.88
CA ALA A 27 1.69 2.97 11.32
C ALA A 27 0.76 2.00 12.07
N PHE A 28 -0.25 1.47 11.37
CA PHE A 28 -1.21 0.50 11.92
C PHE A 28 -1.21 -0.75 11.04
N PRO A 29 -0.09 -1.50 11.03
CA PRO A 29 0.07 -2.58 10.06
C PRO A 29 -0.95 -3.69 10.27
N VAL A 30 -1.55 -4.13 9.17
CA VAL A 30 -2.47 -5.28 9.16
C VAL A 30 -1.69 -6.57 9.43
N THR A 31 -0.49 -6.65 8.84
CA THR A 31 0.48 -7.72 9.08
C THR A 31 1.86 -7.10 9.18
N PRO A 32 2.85 -7.82 9.74
CA PRO A 32 4.23 -7.31 9.74
C PRO A 32 4.70 -6.96 8.33
N LEU A 33 5.36 -5.81 8.20
CA LEU A 33 5.89 -5.24 6.96
C LEU A 33 4.84 -4.64 6.02
N HIS A 34 3.57 -4.56 6.42
CA HIS A 34 2.56 -3.82 5.68
C HIS A 34 3.10 -2.42 5.36
N SER A 35 3.14 -2.07 4.09
CA SER A 35 3.76 -0.83 3.63
C SER A 35 2.82 -0.02 2.75
N LEU A 36 3.13 1.27 2.67
CA LEU A 36 2.42 2.21 1.82
C LEU A 36 3.38 2.74 0.77
N ILE A 37 2.93 2.78 -0.47
CA ILE A 37 3.62 3.39 -1.61
C ILE A 37 2.88 4.69 -1.88
N ILE A 38 3.55 5.83 -1.66
CA ILE A 38 2.91 7.14 -1.59
C ILE A 38 3.47 8.02 -2.69
N THR A 39 2.59 8.65 -3.48
CA THR A 39 3.05 9.59 -4.52
C THR A 39 3.77 10.77 -3.90
N LYS A 40 4.84 11.25 -4.53
CA LYS A 40 5.50 12.49 -4.11
C LYS A 40 4.61 13.69 -4.35
N ARG A 41 3.93 13.74 -5.51
CA ARG A 41 2.96 14.80 -5.80
C ARG A 41 1.72 14.60 -4.94
N HIS A 42 1.13 15.71 -4.51
CA HIS A 42 -0.16 15.67 -3.82
C HIS A 42 -1.27 15.50 -4.85
N ILE A 43 -1.61 14.26 -5.14
CA ILE A 43 -2.79 13.88 -5.91
C ILE A 43 -3.63 12.96 -5.03
N VAL A 44 -4.93 12.92 -5.26
CA VAL A 44 -5.84 12.17 -4.38
C VAL A 44 -5.98 10.73 -4.83
N SER A 45 -6.01 10.47 -6.14
CA SER A 45 -6.37 9.17 -6.68
C SER A 45 -5.38 8.69 -7.74
N TYR A 46 -5.32 7.36 -7.88
CA TYR A 46 -4.59 6.67 -8.94
C TYR A 46 -4.92 7.24 -10.33
N PHE A 47 -6.17 7.66 -10.53
CA PHE A 47 -6.62 8.14 -11.83
C PHE A 47 -6.04 9.52 -12.19
N GLN A 48 -5.41 10.18 -11.22
CA GLN A 48 -4.70 11.45 -11.44
C GLN A 48 -3.20 11.27 -11.65
N CYS A 49 -2.69 10.04 -11.56
CA CYS A 49 -1.28 9.76 -11.81
C CYS A 49 -0.89 10.10 -13.24
N SER A 50 0.33 10.62 -13.42
CA SER A 50 0.94 10.76 -14.73
C SER A 50 1.33 9.39 -15.29
N GLN A 51 1.67 9.35 -16.59
CA GLN A 51 2.16 8.10 -17.19
C GLN A 51 3.45 7.63 -16.52
N GLU A 52 4.35 8.56 -16.19
CA GLU A 52 5.60 8.24 -15.52
C GLU A 52 5.35 7.66 -14.11
N GLU A 53 4.37 8.18 -13.40
CA GLU A 53 3.96 7.61 -12.11
C GLU A 53 3.39 6.21 -12.29
N HIS A 54 2.48 6.03 -13.26
CA HIS A 54 1.94 4.70 -13.55
C HIS A 54 3.04 3.70 -13.90
N ASP A 55 4.00 4.11 -14.72
CA ASP A 55 5.07 3.23 -15.19
C ASP A 55 6.00 2.79 -14.04
N GLU A 56 6.13 3.60 -13.01
CA GLU A 56 7.00 3.28 -11.87
C GLU A 56 6.37 2.30 -10.89
N ILE A 57 5.05 2.22 -10.81
CA ILE A 57 4.35 1.38 -9.85
C ILE A 57 4.80 -0.08 -9.89
N PRO A 58 4.84 -0.75 -11.06
CA PRO A 58 5.31 -2.14 -11.10
C PRO A 58 6.75 -2.30 -10.62
N ILE A 59 7.61 -1.32 -10.90
CA ILE A 59 9.01 -1.35 -10.46
C ILE A 59 9.08 -1.35 -8.93
N VAL A 60 8.30 -0.47 -8.29
CA VAL A 60 8.25 -0.38 -6.82
C VAL A 60 7.71 -1.69 -6.24
N LEU A 61 6.62 -2.21 -6.78
CA LEU A 61 6.00 -3.44 -6.28
C LEU A 61 6.93 -4.64 -6.42
N ASP A 62 7.61 -4.79 -7.55
CA ASP A 62 8.54 -5.90 -7.78
C ASP A 62 9.72 -5.83 -6.81
N THR A 63 10.25 -4.64 -6.58
CA THR A 63 11.36 -4.42 -5.65
C THR A 63 10.95 -4.76 -4.22
N LEU A 64 9.77 -4.32 -3.81
CA LEU A 64 9.25 -4.60 -2.46
C LEU A 64 8.98 -6.10 -2.26
N LYS A 65 8.43 -6.77 -3.26
CA LYS A 65 8.21 -8.21 -3.19
C LYS A 65 9.52 -8.94 -2.93
N THR A 66 10.56 -8.61 -3.69
CA THR A 66 11.88 -9.23 -3.52
C THR A 66 12.44 -8.94 -2.14
N GLU A 67 12.40 -7.70 -1.70
CA GLU A 67 12.89 -7.31 -0.38
C GLU A 67 12.16 -8.05 0.74
N PHE A 68 10.84 -8.08 0.69
CA PHE A 68 10.03 -8.67 1.74
C PHE A 68 10.30 -10.18 1.87
N THR A 69 10.43 -10.88 0.75
CA THR A 69 10.67 -12.32 0.77
C THR A 69 12.08 -12.65 1.27
N ILE A 70 13.03 -11.73 1.12
CA ILE A 70 14.37 -11.86 1.72
C ILE A 70 14.32 -11.60 3.22
N LEU A 71 13.57 -10.55 3.64
CA LEU A 71 13.46 -10.20 5.06
C LEU A 71 12.69 -11.23 5.87
N ASP A 72 11.72 -11.90 5.27
CA ASP A 72 10.86 -12.86 5.96
C ASP A 72 10.42 -13.95 4.98
N GLU A 73 11.07 -15.11 5.06
CA GLU A 73 10.78 -16.23 4.17
C GLU A 73 9.41 -16.87 4.41
N THR A 74 8.72 -16.51 5.51
CA THR A 74 7.36 -17.00 5.76
C THR A 74 6.30 -16.28 4.92
N ILE A 75 6.67 -15.20 4.25
CA ILE A 75 5.75 -14.48 3.37
C ILE A 75 5.49 -15.32 2.11
N THR A 76 4.21 -15.64 1.89
CA THR A 76 3.77 -16.49 0.77
C THR A 76 2.73 -15.84 -0.11
N GLY A 77 2.30 -14.63 0.21
CA GLY A 77 1.29 -13.92 -0.58
C GLY A 77 1.28 -12.44 -0.29
N PHE A 78 0.51 -11.72 -1.09
CA PHE A 78 0.36 -10.28 -0.94
C PHE A 78 -1.06 -9.87 -1.25
N ASN A 79 -1.58 -8.91 -0.50
CA ASN A 79 -2.73 -8.12 -0.94
C ASN A 79 -2.21 -6.73 -1.33
N ILE A 80 -2.60 -6.28 -2.51
CA ILE A 80 -2.19 -5.00 -3.04
C ILE A 80 -3.46 -4.24 -3.43
N GLY A 81 -3.56 -2.99 -3.02
CA GLY A 81 -4.74 -2.23 -3.36
C GLY A 81 -4.68 -0.81 -2.85
N MET A 82 -5.67 -0.05 -3.25
CA MET A 82 -5.82 1.33 -2.83
C MET A 82 -7.29 1.66 -2.64
N ASN A 83 -7.56 2.57 -1.72
CA ASN A 83 -8.89 3.09 -1.50
C ASN A 83 -9.02 4.41 -2.26
N ILE A 84 -9.98 4.50 -3.15
CA ILE A 84 -10.19 5.69 -3.97
C ILE A 84 -11.59 6.21 -3.67
N GLY A 85 -11.65 7.39 -3.03
CA GLY A 85 -12.89 8.01 -2.63
C GLY A 85 -13.35 7.61 -1.23
N LYS A 86 -14.15 8.48 -0.65
CA LYS A 86 -14.65 8.31 0.72
C LYS A 86 -15.43 7.02 0.88
N ASP A 87 -16.29 6.69 -0.10
CA ASP A 87 -17.15 5.50 -0.01
C ASP A 87 -16.37 4.20 -0.16
N ALA A 88 -15.15 4.26 -0.66
CA ALA A 88 -14.24 3.12 -0.71
C ALA A 88 -13.34 3.03 0.51
N GLY A 89 -13.48 3.95 1.47
CA GLY A 89 -12.73 3.93 2.72
C GLY A 89 -11.48 4.80 2.73
N GLN A 90 -11.28 5.64 1.73
CA GLN A 90 -10.14 6.55 1.74
C GLN A 90 -10.30 7.57 2.87
N THR A 91 -9.30 7.67 3.74
CA THR A 91 -9.30 8.61 4.87
C THR A 91 -8.19 9.65 4.76
N ILE A 92 -7.09 9.34 4.09
CA ILE A 92 -6.01 10.28 3.79
C ILE A 92 -6.09 10.56 2.29
N PHE A 93 -6.43 11.80 1.93
CA PHE A 93 -6.72 12.16 0.54
C PHE A 93 -5.45 12.56 -0.20
N HIS A 94 -4.52 11.61 -0.23
CA HIS A 94 -3.26 11.65 -0.94
C HIS A 94 -3.01 10.24 -1.45
N CYS A 95 -2.83 10.07 -2.74
CA CYS A 95 -2.74 8.77 -3.40
C CYS A 95 -1.69 7.88 -2.74
N HIS A 96 -2.11 6.70 -2.32
CA HIS A 96 -1.20 5.71 -1.75
C HIS A 96 -1.72 4.31 -2.03
N ILE A 97 -0.78 3.37 -2.14
CA ILE A 97 -1.05 1.98 -2.46
C ILE A 97 -0.60 1.15 -1.27
N HIS A 98 -1.49 0.30 -0.77
CA HIS A 98 -1.15 -0.68 0.26
C HIS A 98 -0.50 -1.89 -0.38
N ILE A 99 0.58 -2.38 0.22
CA ILE A 99 1.10 -3.71 -0.03
C ILE A 99 1.17 -4.43 1.30
N ILE A 100 0.41 -5.52 1.42
CA ILE A 100 0.22 -6.25 2.66
C ILE A 100 0.79 -7.65 2.47
N PRO A 101 1.97 -7.93 3.06
CA PRO A 101 2.53 -9.29 3.01
C PRO A 101 1.64 -10.26 3.78
N ARG A 102 1.42 -11.43 3.22
CA ARG A 102 0.56 -12.45 3.83
C ARG A 102 1.37 -13.71 4.14
N ARG A 103 0.96 -14.38 5.23
CA ARG A 103 1.60 -15.61 5.70
C ARG A 103 0.52 -16.63 5.99
N GLN A 104 0.89 -17.90 5.91
CA GLN A 104 -0.03 -18.96 6.28
C GLN A 104 -0.47 -18.78 7.74
N GLY A 105 -1.77 -18.82 7.99
CA GLY A 105 -2.31 -18.74 9.34
C GLY A 105 -2.44 -17.33 9.92
N ASP A 106 -2.12 -16.29 9.17
CA ASP A 106 -2.27 -14.90 9.64
C ASP A 106 -3.75 -14.49 9.81
N THR A 107 -4.65 -15.23 9.20
CA THR A 107 -6.09 -15.13 9.42
C THR A 107 -6.72 -16.52 9.26
N PRO A 108 -7.84 -16.84 9.94
CA PRO A 108 -8.42 -18.17 9.90
C PRO A 108 -8.84 -18.64 8.50
N ASN A 109 -9.44 -17.75 7.71
CA ASN A 109 -9.88 -18.10 6.35
C ASN A 109 -9.72 -16.88 5.44
N PRO A 110 -8.64 -16.85 4.63
CA PRO A 110 -8.36 -15.72 3.76
C PRO A 110 -9.16 -15.70 2.46
N LYS A 111 -10.01 -16.70 2.22
CA LYS A 111 -10.74 -16.82 0.95
C LYS A 111 -11.42 -15.51 0.58
N GLY A 112 -11.25 -15.10 -0.67
CA GLY A 112 -11.84 -13.90 -1.22
C GLY A 112 -10.99 -12.63 -1.03
N GLY A 113 -10.11 -12.61 -0.04
CA GLY A 113 -9.12 -11.54 0.16
C GLY A 113 -9.69 -10.13 0.01
N VAL A 114 -9.35 -9.47 -1.09
CA VAL A 114 -9.76 -8.09 -1.41
C VAL A 114 -11.28 -7.88 -1.36
N ARG A 115 -12.06 -8.94 -1.59
CA ARG A 115 -13.53 -8.86 -1.48
C ARG A 115 -14.00 -8.49 -0.07
N GLY A 116 -13.12 -8.61 0.93
CA GLY A 116 -13.40 -8.25 2.31
C GLY A 116 -13.68 -6.76 2.54
N VAL A 117 -13.56 -5.93 1.50
CA VAL A 117 -14.02 -4.53 1.55
C VAL A 117 -15.52 -4.46 1.90
N ILE A 118 -16.27 -5.50 1.58
CA ILE A 118 -17.63 -5.73 2.09
C ILE A 118 -17.56 -7.03 2.89
N PRO A 119 -17.40 -6.97 4.22
CA PRO A 119 -17.06 -8.16 5.02
C PRO A 119 -18.01 -9.34 4.82
N LEU A 120 -19.31 -9.10 4.69
CA LEU A 120 -20.29 -10.18 4.50
C LEU A 120 -20.20 -10.83 3.12
N LYS A 121 -19.48 -10.22 2.18
CA LYS A 121 -19.33 -10.70 0.81
C LYS A 121 -17.93 -11.20 0.49
N GLN A 122 -17.06 -11.26 1.49
CA GLN A 122 -15.68 -11.67 1.26
C GLN A 122 -15.60 -13.09 0.73
N LYS A 123 -16.26 -14.01 1.40
CA LYS A 123 -16.20 -15.44 1.05
C LYS A 123 -17.32 -15.83 0.08
N TYR A 124 -17.03 -16.75 -0.80
CA TYR A 124 -17.97 -17.20 -1.81
C TYR A 124 -17.84 -18.71 -2.06
#